data_7db6e362aa55f8cbd1aa43751f3b8b77
#
_entry.id   7db6e362aa55f8cbd1aa43751f3b8b77
#
_cell.length_a   1.000
_cell.length_b   1.000
_cell.length_c   1.000
_cell.angle_alpha   90.00
_cell.angle_beta   90.00
_cell.angle_gamma   90.00
#
_symmetry.space_group_name_H-M   'P 1'
#
loop_
_entity.id
_entity.type
_entity.pdbx_description
1 polymer ?
#
loop_
_entity_poly.entity_id
_entity_poly.type
_entity_poly.pdbx_seq_one_letter_code
_entity_poly.pdbx_strand_id
1 'polypeptide(L)'
;MKLFLGADHGGYYLKEKLQAYLTKRGFEWEDVGDKELDPNDDFPQFAQMAATKVLGEDDANDPRAILICTGGQGMAMAANRFSGIRAAVIWDKLEAHECRHDNDANVLCLPARVVDPPGEAHDNWKEIVDEWLDTPFAGAARYIRRNAELDKF
;
A
#
# COMPACT_ATOMS: atom_id res chain seq x y z
N MET A 1 8.86 -7.45 -9.17
CA MET A 1 7.84 -6.64 -8.48
C MET A 1 8.07 -5.18 -8.80
N LYS A 2 7.03 -4.45 -9.20
CA LYS A 2 7.04 -3.00 -9.44
C LYS A 2 6.19 -2.33 -8.38
N LEU A 3 6.76 -1.36 -7.65
CA LEU A 3 6.09 -0.68 -6.55
C LEU A 3 5.71 0.76 -6.93
N PHE A 4 4.50 1.18 -6.53
CA PHE A 4 4.02 2.56 -6.64
C PHE A 4 3.78 3.12 -5.24
N LEU A 5 4.40 4.27 -4.92
CA LEU A 5 4.35 4.86 -3.58
C LEU A 5 3.57 6.16 -3.63
N GLY A 6 2.51 6.26 -2.85
CA GLY A 6 1.68 7.46 -2.76
C GLY A 6 1.47 7.89 -1.31
N ALA A 7 1.51 9.19 -1.06
CA ALA A 7 1.13 9.78 0.23
C ALA A 7 0.52 11.15 0.04
N ASP A 8 -0.37 11.52 0.96
CA ASP A 8 -0.76 12.90 1.22
C ASP A 8 0.21 13.54 2.24
N HIS A 9 -0.05 14.79 2.63
CA HIS A 9 0.74 15.50 3.65
C HIS A 9 0.89 14.70 4.96
N GLY A 10 -0.13 13.94 5.36
CA GLY A 10 -0.09 13.15 6.60
C GLY A 10 0.80 11.91 6.54
N GLY A 11 1.14 11.46 5.33
CA GLY A 11 2.04 10.33 5.08
C GLY A 11 3.40 10.72 4.51
N TYR A 12 3.62 11.98 4.19
CA TYR A 12 4.77 12.48 3.44
C TYR A 12 6.11 12.02 4.02
N TYR A 13 6.36 12.26 5.30
CA TYR A 13 7.65 11.90 5.93
C TYR A 13 7.89 10.40 6.03
N LEU A 14 6.83 9.62 6.24
CA LEU A 14 6.96 8.16 6.23
C LEU A 14 7.24 7.64 4.80
N LYS A 15 6.65 8.26 3.78
CA LYS A 15 6.96 7.95 2.37
C LYS A 15 8.44 8.16 2.06
N GLU A 16 9.04 9.27 2.50
CA GLU A 16 10.47 9.54 2.32
C GLU A 16 11.35 8.46 2.99
N LYS A 17 11.01 8.06 4.22
CA LYS A 17 11.70 6.95 4.92
C LYS A 17 11.56 5.63 4.16
N LEU A 18 10.35 5.35 3.65
CA LEU A 18 10.04 4.13 2.90
C LEU A 18 10.81 4.07 1.58
N GLN A 19 10.90 5.17 0.84
CA GLN A 19 11.67 5.26 -0.41
C GLN A 19 13.15 4.89 -0.17
N ALA A 20 13.77 5.48 0.86
CA ALA A 20 15.15 5.18 1.24
C ALA A 20 15.31 3.70 1.63
N TYR A 21 14.34 3.15 2.37
CA TYR A 21 14.35 1.77 2.80
C TYR A 21 14.23 0.79 1.62
N LEU A 22 13.27 1.00 0.73
CA LEU A 22 13.04 0.15 -0.45
C LEU A 22 14.23 0.20 -1.42
N THR A 23 14.82 1.38 -1.61
CA THR A 23 16.05 1.53 -2.41
C THR A 23 17.18 0.69 -1.83
N LYS A 24 17.38 0.73 -0.50
CA LYS A 24 18.40 -0.10 0.17
C LYS A 24 18.12 -1.60 0.05
N ARG A 25 16.83 -1.99 -0.02
CA ARG A 25 16.37 -3.37 -0.24
C ARG A 25 16.48 -3.80 -1.72
N GLY A 26 16.77 -2.89 -2.64
CA GLY A 26 16.89 -3.18 -4.06
C GLY A 26 15.57 -3.28 -4.82
N PHE A 27 14.48 -2.76 -4.25
CA PHE A 27 13.19 -2.70 -4.93
C PHE A 27 13.14 -1.56 -5.94
N GLU A 28 12.52 -1.81 -7.09
CA GLU A 28 12.15 -0.78 -8.05
C GLU A 28 10.83 -0.14 -7.64
N TRP A 29 10.80 1.20 -7.57
CA TRP A 29 9.60 1.94 -7.19
C TRP A 29 9.44 3.24 -7.98
N GLU A 30 8.20 3.72 -8.09
CA GLU A 30 7.82 5.01 -8.66
C GLU A 30 7.01 5.80 -7.63
N ASP A 31 7.38 7.07 -7.41
CA ASP A 31 6.61 7.99 -6.54
C ASP A 31 5.44 8.58 -7.33
N VAL A 32 4.23 8.26 -6.90
CA VAL A 32 2.95 8.78 -7.42
C VAL A 32 2.25 9.71 -6.43
N GLY A 33 2.91 10.04 -5.31
CA GLY A 33 2.44 10.99 -4.31
C GLY A 33 3.01 12.39 -4.52
N ASP A 34 2.75 13.25 -3.54
CA ASP A 34 3.35 14.59 -3.52
C ASP A 34 4.87 14.52 -3.40
N LYS A 35 5.54 15.29 -4.24
CA LYS A 35 7.01 15.43 -4.21
C LYS A 35 7.47 16.52 -3.26
N GLU A 36 6.56 17.41 -2.89
CA GLU A 36 6.75 18.47 -1.91
C GLU A 36 5.60 18.43 -0.90
N LEU A 37 5.88 18.77 0.35
CA LEU A 37 4.85 18.76 1.39
C LEU A 37 3.83 19.88 1.15
N ASP A 38 2.60 19.53 0.76
CA ASP A 38 1.48 20.46 0.67
C ASP A 38 0.43 20.14 1.76
N PRO A 39 0.29 20.96 2.81
CA PRO A 39 -0.68 20.72 3.88
C PRO A 39 -2.14 20.81 3.44
N ASN A 40 -2.42 21.25 2.21
CA ASN A 40 -3.76 21.41 1.65
C ASN A 40 -4.11 20.36 0.59
N ASP A 41 -3.27 19.34 0.42
CA ASP A 41 -3.52 18.26 -0.52
C ASP A 41 -4.71 17.38 -0.12
N ASP A 42 -5.25 16.66 -1.11
CA ASP A 42 -6.37 15.73 -0.94
C ASP A 42 -5.93 14.28 -1.26
N PHE A 43 -5.98 13.40 -0.27
CA PHE A 43 -5.56 12.00 -0.37
C PHE A 43 -6.17 11.21 -1.56
N PRO A 44 -7.44 11.44 -1.99
CA PRO A 44 -8.05 10.60 -3.03
C PRO A 44 -7.31 10.62 -4.36
N GLN A 45 -6.69 11.74 -4.73
CA GLN A 45 -5.93 11.85 -5.97
C GLN A 45 -4.72 10.90 -6.00
N PHE A 46 -4.00 10.74 -4.90
CA PHE A 46 -2.86 9.85 -4.81
C PHE A 46 -3.26 8.37 -4.82
N ALA A 47 -4.37 8.06 -4.16
CA ALA A 47 -4.94 6.71 -4.21
C ALA A 47 -5.39 6.35 -5.64
N GLN A 48 -6.01 7.29 -6.36
CA GLN A 48 -6.40 7.12 -7.76
C GLN A 48 -5.19 6.91 -8.67
N MET A 49 -4.14 7.73 -8.50
CA MET A 49 -2.91 7.61 -9.28
C MET A 49 -2.26 6.24 -9.08
N ALA A 50 -2.12 5.81 -7.82
CA ALA A 50 -1.56 4.49 -7.50
C ALA A 50 -2.39 3.33 -8.07
N ALA A 51 -3.72 3.38 -7.90
CA ALA A 51 -4.62 2.36 -8.45
C ALA A 51 -4.51 2.27 -9.98
N THR A 52 -4.49 3.41 -10.66
CA THR A 52 -4.35 3.47 -12.13
C THR A 52 -3.00 2.88 -12.58
N LYS A 53 -1.92 3.14 -11.85
CA LYS A 53 -0.59 2.59 -12.16
C LYS A 53 -0.54 1.08 -11.94
N VAL A 54 -1.09 0.57 -10.83
CA VAL A 54 -1.16 -0.87 -10.56
C VAL A 54 -1.95 -1.59 -11.66
N LEU A 55 -3.12 -1.06 -12.03
CA LEU A 55 -3.98 -1.67 -13.05
C LEU A 55 -3.45 -1.53 -14.49
N GLY A 56 -2.61 -0.54 -14.75
CA GLY A 56 -2.02 -0.29 -16.08
C GLY A 56 -0.66 -0.96 -16.31
N GLU A 57 -0.06 -1.54 -15.28
CA GLU A 57 1.21 -2.24 -15.36
C GLU A 57 1.01 -3.69 -15.83
N ASP A 58 2.04 -4.30 -16.41
CA ASP A 58 2.02 -5.71 -16.80
C ASP A 58 2.00 -6.60 -15.54
N ASP A 59 1.05 -7.54 -15.48
CA ASP A 59 0.92 -8.50 -14.36
C ASP A 59 2.22 -9.31 -14.12
N ALA A 60 3.03 -9.53 -15.17
CA ALA A 60 4.31 -10.20 -15.04
C ALA A 60 5.30 -9.44 -14.14
N ASN A 61 5.09 -8.14 -13.93
CA ASN A 61 5.88 -7.29 -13.04
C ASN A 61 5.37 -7.31 -11.58
N ASP A 62 4.34 -8.09 -11.27
CA ASP A 62 3.71 -8.13 -9.93
C ASP A 62 3.51 -6.71 -9.36
N PRO A 63 2.65 -5.89 -10.02
CA PRO A 63 2.47 -4.50 -9.65
C PRO A 63 1.74 -4.36 -8.31
N ARG A 64 2.32 -3.58 -7.40
CA ARG A 64 1.74 -3.30 -6.08
C ARG A 64 1.90 -1.83 -5.70
N ALA A 65 1.06 -1.34 -4.79
CA ALA A 65 1.22 0.01 -4.27
C ALA A 65 1.29 0.04 -2.75
N ILE A 66 1.99 1.06 -2.22
CA ILE A 66 1.98 1.41 -0.80
C ILE A 66 1.48 2.85 -0.69
N LEU A 67 0.35 3.02 -0.02
CA LEU A 67 -0.31 4.29 0.20
C LEU A 67 -0.23 4.69 1.67
N ILE A 68 0.11 5.94 1.93
CA ILE A 68 0.33 6.42 3.28
C ILE A 68 -0.46 7.70 3.51
N CYS A 69 -1.25 7.74 4.57
CA CYS A 69 -1.84 8.98 5.09
C CYS A 69 -1.86 8.92 6.62
N THR A 70 -2.39 9.92 7.27
CA THR A 70 -2.46 9.94 8.75
C THR A 70 -3.09 8.68 9.33
N GLY A 71 -4.21 8.20 8.75
CA GLY A 71 -4.98 7.07 9.28
C GLY A 71 -5.07 5.84 8.37
N GLY A 72 -4.64 5.93 7.11
CA GLY A 72 -4.71 4.82 6.12
C GLY A 72 -6.11 4.56 5.54
N GLN A 73 -7.19 4.81 6.29
CA GLN A 73 -8.55 4.44 5.89
C GLN A 73 -9.02 5.14 4.62
N GLY A 74 -8.81 6.44 4.51
CA GLY A 74 -9.22 7.22 3.32
C GLY A 74 -8.55 6.72 2.05
N MET A 75 -7.25 6.43 2.12
CA MET A 75 -6.50 5.84 1.01
C MET A 75 -7.08 4.50 0.57
N ALA A 76 -7.38 3.61 1.53
CA ALA A 76 -7.98 2.31 1.23
C ALA A 76 -9.38 2.43 0.63
N MET A 77 -10.22 3.33 1.18
CA MET A 77 -11.56 3.59 0.64
C MET A 77 -11.51 4.09 -0.80
N ALA A 78 -10.59 5.01 -1.10
CA ALA A 78 -10.43 5.57 -2.44
C ALA A 78 -9.86 4.54 -3.42
N ALA A 79 -8.81 3.79 -3.04
CA ALA A 79 -8.20 2.78 -3.88
C ALA A 79 -9.18 1.63 -4.22
N ASN A 80 -9.96 1.16 -3.25
CA ASN A 80 -10.95 0.09 -3.44
C ASN A 80 -12.16 0.48 -4.31
N ARG A 81 -12.24 1.73 -4.83
CA ARG A 81 -13.24 2.11 -5.84
C ARG A 81 -12.92 1.56 -7.24
N PHE A 82 -11.72 1.05 -7.43
CA PHE A 82 -11.25 0.52 -8.70
C PHE A 82 -11.32 -1.00 -8.68
N SER A 83 -12.06 -1.58 -9.64
CA SER A 83 -12.11 -3.04 -9.83
C SER A 83 -10.70 -3.59 -10.06
N GLY A 84 -10.36 -4.70 -9.43
CA GLY A 84 -9.01 -5.28 -9.44
C GLY A 84 -8.08 -4.75 -8.34
N ILE A 85 -8.47 -3.70 -7.61
CA ILE A 85 -7.71 -3.22 -6.44
C ILE A 85 -8.26 -3.87 -5.16
N ARG A 86 -7.34 -4.38 -4.36
CA ARG A 86 -7.60 -4.93 -3.02
C ARG A 86 -6.67 -4.23 -2.04
N ALA A 87 -7.15 -3.07 -1.55
CA ALA A 87 -6.42 -2.22 -0.62
C ALA A 87 -6.80 -2.55 0.83
N ALA A 88 -5.79 -2.78 1.67
CA ALA A 88 -5.95 -3.09 3.08
C ALA A 88 -5.21 -2.08 3.97
N VAL A 89 -5.85 -1.65 5.06
CA VAL A 89 -5.21 -0.81 6.09
C VAL A 89 -4.54 -1.73 7.10
N ILE A 90 -3.23 -1.62 7.24
CA ILE A 90 -2.42 -2.55 8.03
C ILE A 90 -1.55 -1.77 9.02
N TRP A 91 -1.54 -2.21 10.27
CA TRP A 91 -0.78 -1.62 11.37
C TRP A 91 0.05 -2.61 12.18
N ASP A 92 0.01 -3.90 11.82
CA ASP A 92 0.84 -4.94 12.43
C ASP A 92 1.23 -6.02 11.41
N LYS A 93 2.22 -6.81 11.79
CA LYS A 93 2.84 -7.82 10.93
C LYS A 93 1.89 -8.97 10.59
N LEU A 94 1.05 -9.41 11.54
CA LEU A 94 0.13 -10.53 11.32
C LEU A 94 -0.90 -10.17 10.25
N GLU A 95 -1.51 -8.99 10.35
CA GLU A 95 -2.48 -8.51 9.36
C GLU A 95 -1.82 -8.27 7.99
N ALA A 96 -0.53 -7.89 7.95
CA ALA A 96 0.24 -7.80 6.70
C ALA A 96 0.35 -9.16 6.02
N HIS A 97 0.63 -10.22 6.78
CA HIS A 97 0.63 -11.59 6.30
C HIS A 97 -0.73 -12.02 5.77
N GLU A 98 -1.77 -11.92 6.62
CA GLU A 98 -3.11 -12.44 6.31
C GLU A 98 -3.74 -11.75 5.10
N CYS A 99 -3.58 -10.44 4.94
CA CYS A 99 -4.14 -9.74 3.77
C CYS A 99 -3.47 -10.14 2.46
N ARG A 100 -2.19 -10.51 2.49
CA ARG A 100 -1.52 -11.07 1.30
C ARG A 100 -1.90 -12.52 1.07
N HIS A 101 -1.77 -13.34 2.12
CA HIS A 101 -2.00 -14.79 2.05
C HIS A 101 -3.42 -15.15 1.60
N ASP A 102 -4.44 -14.50 2.18
CA ASP A 102 -5.84 -14.83 1.93
C ASP A 102 -6.49 -13.98 0.84
N ASN A 103 -6.19 -12.69 0.78
CA ASN A 103 -6.89 -11.73 -0.06
C ASN A 103 -6.08 -11.25 -1.26
N ASP A 104 -4.81 -11.65 -1.37
CA ASP A 104 -3.93 -11.16 -2.43
C ASP A 104 -3.95 -9.62 -2.53
N ALA A 105 -3.89 -8.93 -1.37
CA ALA A 105 -3.95 -7.47 -1.32
C ALA A 105 -2.80 -6.87 -2.13
N ASN A 106 -3.12 -6.11 -3.17
CA ASN A 106 -2.14 -5.47 -4.06
C ASN A 106 -1.87 -4.01 -3.71
N VAL A 107 -2.59 -3.47 -2.71
CA VAL A 107 -2.36 -2.12 -2.17
C VAL A 107 -2.31 -2.19 -0.65
N LEU A 108 -1.16 -1.80 -0.09
CA LEU A 108 -0.95 -1.64 1.35
C LEU A 108 -1.22 -0.19 1.75
N CYS A 109 -2.12 0.06 2.71
CA CYS A 109 -2.36 1.38 3.25
C CYS A 109 -1.81 1.48 4.68
N LEU A 110 -0.80 2.32 4.89
CA LEU A 110 -0.16 2.51 6.19
C LEU A 110 -0.74 3.72 6.93
N PRO A 111 -1.22 3.54 8.19
CA PRO A 111 -1.63 4.63 9.05
C PRO A 111 -0.41 5.27 9.74
N ALA A 112 0.16 6.35 9.17
CA ALA A 112 1.40 6.96 9.66
C ALA A 112 1.37 7.27 11.16
N ARG A 113 0.25 7.78 11.69
CA ARG A 113 0.11 8.10 13.14
C ARG A 113 0.23 6.88 14.07
N VAL A 114 0.06 5.65 13.51
CA VAL A 114 0.11 4.40 14.30
C VAL A 114 1.47 3.72 14.13
N VAL A 115 1.97 3.67 12.91
CA VAL A 115 3.19 2.89 12.59
C VAL A 115 4.48 3.72 12.62
N ASP A 116 4.36 5.05 12.61
CA ASP A 116 5.47 6.01 12.69
C ASP A 116 5.05 7.29 13.45
N PRO A 117 4.58 7.19 14.72
CA PRO A 117 4.10 8.34 15.48
C PRO A 117 5.21 9.36 15.72
N PRO A 118 4.91 10.67 15.65
CA PRO A 118 5.89 11.72 15.88
C PRO A 118 6.52 11.62 17.28
N GLY A 119 7.85 11.72 17.35
CA GLY A 119 8.59 11.74 18.63
C GLY A 119 8.87 10.36 19.22
N GLU A 120 8.44 9.29 18.57
CA GLU A 120 8.75 7.93 18.97
C GLU A 120 9.65 7.25 17.92
N ALA A 121 10.62 6.47 18.40
CA ALA A 121 11.47 5.68 17.50
C ALA A 121 10.77 4.34 17.17
N HIS A 122 9.76 4.39 16.31
CA HIS A 122 9.10 3.20 15.82
C HIS A 122 9.62 2.79 14.44
N ASP A 123 10.04 1.55 14.33
CA ASP A 123 10.45 0.93 13.06
C ASP A 123 9.55 -0.25 12.65
N ASN A 124 8.41 -0.44 13.35
CA ASN A 124 7.50 -1.55 13.07
C ASN A 124 6.88 -1.50 11.67
N TRP A 125 6.80 -0.31 11.04
CA TRP A 125 6.37 -0.21 9.65
C TRP A 125 7.29 -0.99 8.69
N LYS A 126 8.58 -1.17 9.03
CA LYS A 126 9.50 -1.96 8.21
C LYS A 126 9.11 -3.44 8.23
N GLU A 127 8.81 -3.98 9.41
CA GLU A 127 8.36 -5.38 9.54
C GLU A 127 7.03 -5.62 8.82
N ILE A 128 6.13 -4.64 8.86
CA ILE A 128 4.84 -4.68 8.15
C ILE A 128 5.08 -4.72 6.63
N VAL A 129 5.92 -3.81 6.13
CA VAL A 129 6.25 -3.72 4.70
C VAL A 129 6.95 -4.99 4.22
N ASP A 130 7.95 -5.47 4.97
CA ASP A 130 8.69 -6.69 4.62
C ASP A 130 7.76 -7.91 4.56
N GLU A 131 6.92 -8.11 5.58
CA GLU A 131 5.97 -9.22 5.59
C GLU A 131 4.99 -9.14 4.41
N TRP A 132 4.47 -7.94 4.14
CA TRP A 132 3.54 -7.74 3.02
C TRP A 132 4.21 -7.97 1.65
N LEU A 133 5.46 -7.56 1.48
CA LEU A 133 6.19 -7.78 0.22
C LEU A 133 6.55 -9.24 0.01
N ASP A 134 6.96 -9.93 1.07
CA ASP A 134 7.52 -11.30 1.00
C ASP A 134 6.45 -12.40 1.07
N THR A 135 5.22 -12.10 1.56
CA THR A 135 4.14 -13.09 1.67
C THR A 135 3.50 -13.37 0.29
N PRO A 136 3.53 -14.61 -0.20
CA PRO A 136 2.83 -14.99 -1.41
C PRO A 136 1.32 -15.16 -1.16
N PHE A 137 0.51 -15.03 -2.22
CA PHE A 137 -0.88 -15.43 -2.18
C PHE A 137 -0.98 -16.95 -2.08
N ALA A 138 -1.82 -17.46 -1.17
CA ALA A 138 -1.98 -18.90 -0.96
C ALA A 138 -2.59 -19.65 -2.14
N GLY A 139 -3.31 -18.95 -3.03
CA GLY A 139 -3.88 -19.53 -4.24
C GLY A 139 -4.93 -20.62 -4.01
N ALA A 140 -5.44 -20.79 -2.78
CA ALA A 140 -6.48 -21.77 -2.52
C ALA A 140 -7.78 -21.40 -3.22
N ALA A 141 -8.49 -22.39 -3.75
CA ALA A 141 -9.71 -22.21 -4.58
C ALA A 141 -10.76 -21.31 -3.88
N ARG A 142 -10.90 -21.42 -2.56
CA ARG A 142 -11.81 -20.57 -1.78
C ARG A 142 -11.42 -19.09 -1.80
N TYR A 143 -10.12 -18.78 -1.78
CA TYR A 143 -9.60 -17.41 -1.79
C TYR A 143 -9.70 -16.80 -3.18
N ILE A 144 -9.32 -17.56 -4.22
CA ILE A 144 -9.49 -17.14 -5.62
C ILE A 144 -10.95 -16.77 -5.89
N ARG A 145 -11.90 -17.64 -5.51
CA ARG A 145 -13.32 -17.39 -5.70
C ARG A 145 -13.80 -16.13 -4.99
N ARG A 146 -13.43 -15.93 -3.69
CA ARG A 146 -13.81 -14.77 -2.88
C ARG A 146 -13.25 -13.48 -3.46
N ASN A 147 -11.98 -13.48 -3.86
CA ASN A 147 -11.35 -12.31 -4.47
C ASN A 147 -12.04 -11.93 -5.79
N ALA A 148 -12.39 -12.93 -6.63
CA ALA A 148 -13.14 -12.70 -7.86
C ALA A 148 -14.58 -12.20 -7.64
N GLU A 149 -15.15 -12.37 -6.45
CA GLU A 149 -16.47 -11.85 -6.09
C GLU A 149 -16.42 -10.36 -5.70
N LEU A 150 -15.27 -9.84 -5.27
CA LEU A 150 -15.11 -8.42 -4.90
C LEU A 150 -15.33 -7.48 -6.08
N ASP A 151 -15.05 -7.91 -7.29
CA ASP A 151 -15.15 -7.10 -8.51
C ASP A 151 -16.53 -7.21 -9.21
N LYS A 152 -17.51 -7.85 -8.56
CA LYS A 152 -18.84 -8.05 -9.14
C LYS A 152 -19.89 -7.04 -8.66
N PHE A 153 -19.51 -6.09 -7.80
CA PHE A 153 -20.42 -5.11 -7.23
C PHE A 153 -20.41 -3.80 -7.99
#